data_cf091364dba44edf71dc9c027ba327ac
#
_entry.id   cf091364dba44edf71dc9c027ba327ac
#
_cell.length_a   1.000
_cell.length_b   1.000
_cell.length_c   1.000
_cell.angle_alpha   90.00
_cell.angle_beta   90.00
_cell.angle_gamma   90.00
#
_symmetry.space_group_name_H-M   'P 1'
#
loop_
_entity.id
_entity.type
_entity.pdbx_description
1 polymer ?
#
loop_
_entity_poly.entity_id
_entity_poly.type
_entity_poly.pdbx_seq_one_letter_code
_entity_poly.pdbx_strand_id
1 'polypeptide(L)'
;MGRRFHILDEIRGITLCSMIVYHAVWDLVYMFGRDWAWYRSDLAYIWQQSICWSFILLSGFCFSLGKKKLRRGIVVLGAGMVISLVTELFMPQNRVKFGVLTMLGSSMLIMAIYESIKEWIHCRNNKESVNGMEQSDIWSGAWEIVICLVLFTITRRIDYGVLGFAGMKLVKLPDSLYTLGDVGNFLGFTEMSFYSTDYFALIPWFFLFLAGYFLHKLFVKKEWMDMLAKVPSLGRWWRPLGKYSLLIYILHQPVIYGILYLLA
;
A
#
# COMPACT_ATOMS: atom_id res chain seq x y z
N MET A 1 -26.09 0.89 8.47
CA MET A 1 -25.28 0.57 7.28
C MET A 1 -24.30 1.71 7.08
N GLY A 2 -22.98 1.48 7.03
CA GLY A 2 -22.01 2.54 6.74
C GLY A 2 -22.22 3.11 5.35
N ARG A 3 -22.17 4.43 5.23
CA ARG A 3 -22.31 5.15 3.95
C ARG A 3 -21.19 4.71 3.01
N ARG A 4 -21.52 4.24 1.83
CA ARG A 4 -20.55 3.80 0.82
C ARG A 4 -20.20 4.98 -0.10
N PHE A 5 -18.91 5.27 -0.25
CA PHE A 5 -18.42 6.34 -1.10
C PHE A 5 -18.03 5.78 -2.47
N HIS A 6 -18.88 5.98 -3.47
CA HIS A 6 -18.68 5.44 -4.82
C HIS A 6 -17.39 5.92 -5.46
N ILE A 7 -17.02 7.18 -5.23
CA ILE A 7 -15.81 7.76 -5.79
C ILE A 7 -14.54 7.00 -5.37
N LEU A 8 -14.48 6.47 -4.14
CA LEU A 8 -13.33 5.70 -3.66
C LEU A 8 -13.22 4.34 -4.38
N ASP A 9 -14.37 3.69 -4.65
CA ASP A 9 -14.40 2.47 -5.45
C ASP A 9 -14.01 2.76 -6.91
N GLU A 10 -14.44 3.88 -7.47
CA GLU A 10 -14.12 4.30 -8.85
C GLU A 10 -12.63 4.61 -9.01
N ILE A 11 -12.03 5.40 -8.11
CA ILE A 11 -10.59 5.68 -8.11
C ILE A 11 -9.80 4.37 -8.01
N ARG A 12 -10.19 3.47 -7.08
CA ARG A 12 -9.54 2.16 -6.94
C ARG A 12 -9.64 1.32 -8.21
N GLY A 13 -10.81 1.35 -8.89
CA GLY A 13 -11.03 0.66 -10.15
C GLY A 13 -10.15 1.19 -11.27
N ILE A 14 -10.02 2.51 -11.40
CA ILE A 14 -9.15 3.17 -12.39
C ILE A 14 -7.68 2.81 -12.11
N THR A 15 -7.23 2.94 -10.87
CA THR A 15 -5.86 2.59 -10.47
C THR A 15 -5.54 1.12 -10.76
N LEU A 16 -6.50 0.22 -10.50
CA LEU A 16 -6.37 -1.21 -10.77
C LEU A 16 -6.27 -1.49 -12.28
N CYS A 17 -7.07 -0.80 -13.10
CA CYS A 17 -7.00 -0.92 -14.55
C CYS A 17 -5.64 -0.45 -15.09
N SER A 18 -5.16 0.69 -14.59
CA SER A 18 -3.83 1.21 -14.91
C SER A 18 -2.73 0.22 -14.52
N MET A 19 -2.84 -0.44 -13.37
CA MET A 19 -1.93 -1.49 -12.91
C MET A 19 -1.93 -2.69 -13.86
N ILE A 20 -3.11 -3.17 -14.28
CA ILE A 20 -3.24 -4.29 -15.22
C ILE A 20 -2.53 -3.98 -16.54
N VAL A 21 -2.74 -2.78 -17.08
CA VAL A 21 -2.07 -2.34 -18.31
C VAL A 21 -0.56 -2.25 -18.12
N TYR A 22 -0.11 -1.71 -16.98
CA TYR A 22 1.32 -1.64 -16.64
C TYR A 22 1.97 -3.03 -16.62
N HIS A 23 1.33 -4.02 -15.98
CA HIS A 23 1.84 -5.40 -15.92
C HIS A 23 1.77 -6.11 -17.28
N ALA A 24 0.75 -5.85 -18.11
CA ALA A 24 0.70 -6.37 -19.47
C ALA A 24 1.88 -5.87 -20.33
N VAL A 25 2.22 -4.59 -20.19
CA VAL A 25 3.41 -4.02 -20.85
C VAL A 25 4.70 -4.63 -20.29
N TRP A 26 4.78 -4.84 -18.98
CA TRP A 26 5.91 -5.49 -18.32
C TRP A 26 6.14 -6.90 -18.88
N ASP A 27 5.08 -7.72 -18.95
CA ASP A 27 5.15 -9.07 -19.51
C ASP A 27 5.61 -9.04 -20.96
N LEU A 28 5.05 -8.15 -21.80
CA LEU A 28 5.45 -8.02 -23.20
C LEU A 28 6.95 -7.70 -23.36
N VAL A 29 7.48 -6.82 -22.53
CA VAL A 29 8.88 -6.39 -22.59
C VAL A 29 9.84 -7.45 -22.02
N TYR A 30 9.56 -7.96 -20.81
CA TYR A 30 10.50 -8.79 -20.07
C TYR A 30 10.31 -10.29 -20.28
N MET A 31 9.07 -10.74 -20.54
CA MET A 31 8.78 -12.16 -20.74
C MET A 31 8.68 -12.54 -22.22
N PHE A 32 8.12 -11.65 -23.04
CA PHE A 32 7.93 -11.89 -24.49
C PHE A 32 8.96 -11.15 -25.39
N GLY A 33 9.94 -10.47 -24.79
CA GLY A 33 11.10 -9.91 -25.50
C GLY A 33 10.80 -8.74 -26.43
N ARG A 34 9.68 -8.01 -26.22
CA ARG A 34 9.38 -6.80 -27.00
C ARG A 34 10.33 -5.67 -26.62
N ASP A 35 11.00 -5.07 -27.58
CA ASP A 35 11.91 -3.94 -27.33
C ASP A 35 11.16 -2.61 -27.35
N TRP A 36 10.61 -2.23 -26.21
CA TRP A 36 9.96 -0.94 -26.00
C TRP A 36 10.81 -0.05 -25.10
N ALA A 37 11.71 0.71 -25.70
CA ALA A 37 12.66 1.58 -24.98
C ALA A 37 12.01 2.56 -24.01
N TRP A 38 10.80 3.07 -24.34
CA TRP A 38 10.06 3.99 -23.48
C TRP A 38 9.68 3.38 -22.11
N TYR A 39 9.51 2.04 -22.06
CA TYR A 39 9.16 1.37 -20.81
C TYR A 39 10.31 1.34 -19.79
N ARG A 40 11.55 1.59 -20.24
CA ARG A 40 12.75 1.73 -19.39
C ARG A 40 13.06 3.18 -19.04
N SER A 41 12.17 4.12 -19.38
CA SER A 41 12.35 5.55 -19.15
C SER A 41 11.75 6.01 -17.83
N ASP A 42 12.10 7.24 -17.42
CA ASP A 42 11.51 7.90 -16.25
C ASP A 42 9.98 8.00 -16.33
N LEU A 43 9.41 8.07 -17.53
CA LEU A 43 7.96 8.13 -17.72
C LEU A 43 7.27 6.85 -17.21
N ALA A 44 7.80 5.68 -17.55
CA ALA A 44 7.27 4.41 -17.07
C ALA A 44 7.44 4.27 -15.54
N TYR A 45 8.55 4.75 -15.00
CA TYR A 45 8.77 4.81 -13.56
C TYR A 45 7.76 5.71 -12.86
N ILE A 46 7.50 6.92 -13.37
CA ILE A 46 6.49 7.83 -12.82
C ILE A 46 5.10 7.21 -12.90
N TRP A 47 4.78 6.53 -13.99
CA TRP A 47 3.52 5.80 -14.13
C TRP A 47 3.36 4.71 -13.07
N GLN A 48 4.38 3.86 -12.89
CA GLN A 48 4.40 2.84 -11.82
C GLN A 48 4.19 3.46 -10.44
N GLN A 49 4.96 4.52 -10.13
CA GLN A 49 4.87 5.19 -8.84
C GLN A 49 3.47 5.79 -8.60
N SER A 50 2.85 6.37 -9.63
CA SER A 50 1.49 6.93 -9.51
C SER A 50 0.46 5.86 -9.15
N ILE A 51 0.57 4.67 -9.74
CA ILE A 51 -0.27 3.50 -9.40
C ILE A 51 -0.05 3.08 -7.95
N CYS A 52 1.21 2.87 -7.56
CA CYS A 52 1.57 2.41 -6.21
C CYS A 52 1.13 3.39 -5.12
N TRP A 53 1.43 4.68 -5.30
CA TRP A 53 1.07 5.71 -4.32
C TRP A 53 -0.44 5.84 -4.18
N SER A 54 -1.17 5.89 -5.30
CA SER A 54 -2.63 5.98 -5.28
C SER A 54 -3.26 4.78 -4.56
N PHE A 55 -2.78 3.58 -4.85
CA PHE A 55 -3.31 2.34 -4.26
C PHE A 55 -3.04 2.26 -2.76
N ILE A 56 -1.84 2.61 -2.31
CA ILE A 56 -1.43 2.56 -0.91
C ILE A 56 -2.13 3.65 -0.09
N LEU A 57 -2.13 4.91 -0.57
CA LEU A 57 -2.86 6.02 0.07
C LEU A 57 -4.35 5.71 0.22
N LEU A 58 -4.97 5.23 -0.86
CA LEU A 58 -6.40 4.88 -0.85
C LEU A 58 -6.69 3.71 0.08
N SER A 59 -5.76 2.75 0.21
CA SER A 59 -5.89 1.63 1.14
C SER A 59 -5.85 2.12 2.59
N GLY A 60 -4.94 3.04 2.93
CA GLY A 60 -4.87 3.70 4.23
C GLY A 60 -6.14 4.50 4.54
N PHE A 61 -6.61 5.32 3.60
CA PHE A 61 -7.85 6.08 3.74
C PHE A 61 -9.07 5.18 3.99
N CYS A 62 -9.22 4.12 3.21
CA CYS A 62 -10.34 3.18 3.30
C CYS A 62 -10.22 2.21 4.48
N PHE A 63 -9.07 2.13 5.15
CA PHE A 63 -8.89 1.26 6.32
C PHE A 63 -9.87 1.63 7.44
N SER A 64 -10.02 2.92 7.73
CA SER A 64 -10.91 3.45 8.78
C SER A 64 -12.40 3.24 8.46
N LEU A 65 -12.79 3.14 7.20
CA LEU A 65 -14.18 2.89 6.79
C LEU A 65 -14.63 1.44 7.01
N GLY A 66 -13.69 0.53 7.22
CA GLY A 66 -13.96 -0.91 7.34
C GLY A 66 -14.29 -1.35 8.76
N LYS A 67 -15.31 -2.23 8.92
CA LYS A 67 -15.75 -2.72 10.25
C LYS A 67 -14.89 -3.87 10.80
N LYS A 68 -14.34 -4.75 9.96
CA LYS A 68 -13.60 -5.96 10.37
C LYS A 68 -12.11 -5.80 10.02
N LYS A 69 -11.44 -4.81 10.61
CA LYS A 69 -10.09 -4.37 10.26
C LYS A 69 -9.07 -5.51 10.36
N LEU A 70 -9.04 -6.23 11.50
CA LEU A 70 -8.12 -7.35 11.72
C LEU A 70 -8.33 -8.47 10.68
N ARG A 71 -9.57 -8.89 10.45
CA ARG A 71 -9.88 -9.93 9.46
C ARG A 71 -9.45 -9.52 8.05
N ARG A 72 -9.64 -8.25 7.68
CA ARG A 72 -9.22 -7.74 6.37
C ARG A 72 -7.70 -7.77 6.24
N GLY A 73 -6.97 -7.37 7.28
CA GLY A 73 -5.50 -7.45 7.31
C GLY A 73 -5.00 -8.90 7.14
N ILE A 74 -5.60 -9.86 7.87
CA ILE A 74 -5.26 -11.28 7.75
C ILE A 74 -5.53 -11.80 6.33
N VAL A 75 -6.67 -11.47 5.73
CA VAL A 75 -7.01 -11.90 4.37
C VAL A 75 -6.05 -11.33 3.33
N VAL A 76 -5.70 -10.04 3.44
CA VAL A 76 -4.77 -9.38 2.49
C VAL A 76 -3.35 -9.93 2.66
N LEU A 77 -2.89 -10.10 3.91
CA LEU A 77 -1.57 -10.70 4.19
C LEU A 77 -1.51 -12.15 3.69
N GLY A 78 -2.53 -12.95 3.98
CA GLY A 78 -2.62 -14.33 3.52
C GLY A 78 -2.60 -14.43 1.98
N ALA A 79 -3.30 -13.54 1.28
CA ALA A 79 -3.24 -13.45 -0.17
C ALA A 79 -1.82 -13.14 -0.67
N GLY A 80 -1.10 -12.20 -0.03
CA GLY A 80 0.29 -11.90 -0.34
C GLY A 80 1.22 -13.09 -0.11
N MET A 81 1.03 -13.83 0.98
CA MET A 81 1.79 -15.07 1.26
C MET A 81 1.53 -16.17 0.24
N VAL A 82 0.28 -16.34 -0.20
CA VAL A 82 -0.07 -17.28 -1.26
C VAL A 82 0.61 -16.93 -2.57
N ILE A 83 0.61 -15.66 -2.97
CA ILE A 83 1.33 -15.22 -4.18
C ILE A 83 2.83 -15.50 -4.05
N SER A 84 3.43 -15.18 -2.91
CA SER A 84 4.85 -15.46 -2.67
C SER A 84 5.16 -16.95 -2.79
N LEU A 85 4.35 -17.82 -2.19
CA LEU A 85 4.52 -19.26 -2.26
C LEU A 85 4.36 -19.79 -3.70
N VAL A 86 3.31 -19.36 -4.40
CA VAL A 86 3.05 -19.79 -5.77
C VAL A 86 4.16 -19.36 -6.72
N THR A 87 4.63 -18.12 -6.61
CA THR A 87 5.71 -17.63 -7.47
C THR A 87 7.06 -18.27 -7.15
N GLU A 88 7.35 -18.57 -5.88
CA GLU A 88 8.56 -19.32 -5.47
C GLU A 88 8.56 -20.74 -6.05
N LEU A 89 7.42 -21.44 -6.05
CA LEU A 89 7.32 -22.82 -6.51
C LEU A 89 7.27 -22.97 -8.03
N PHE A 90 6.55 -22.08 -8.72
CA PHE A 90 6.31 -22.22 -10.17
C PHE A 90 7.12 -21.28 -11.05
N MET A 91 7.62 -20.16 -10.49
CA MET A 91 8.37 -19.14 -11.23
C MET A 91 9.54 -18.58 -10.42
N PRO A 92 10.51 -19.41 -9.97
CA PRO A 92 11.57 -19.00 -9.05
C PRO A 92 12.45 -17.85 -9.56
N GLN A 93 12.57 -17.71 -10.88
CA GLN A 93 13.30 -16.59 -11.50
C GLN A 93 12.53 -15.26 -11.45
N ASN A 94 11.21 -15.32 -11.34
CA ASN A 94 10.30 -14.17 -11.24
C ASN A 94 9.52 -14.18 -9.92
N ARG A 95 10.16 -14.69 -8.86
CA ARG A 95 9.52 -14.80 -7.54
C ARG A 95 9.13 -13.43 -6.98
N VAL A 96 7.98 -13.39 -6.34
CA VAL A 96 7.48 -12.26 -5.58
C VAL A 96 7.66 -12.54 -4.09
N LYS A 97 8.59 -11.87 -3.44
CA LYS A 97 8.81 -11.97 -1.99
C LYS A 97 8.60 -10.59 -1.37
N PHE A 98 7.76 -10.51 -0.35
CA PHE A 98 7.36 -9.24 0.28
C PHE A 98 6.74 -8.24 -0.70
N GLY A 99 5.76 -8.71 -1.51
CA GLY A 99 5.02 -7.87 -2.46
C GLY A 99 4.06 -6.90 -1.77
N VAL A 100 3.39 -6.06 -2.57
CA VAL A 100 2.50 -5.00 -2.07
C VAL A 100 1.36 -5.52 -1.18
N LEU A 101 0.81 -6.73 -1.43
CA LEU A 101 -0.24 -7.29 -0.55
C LEU A 101 0.32 -7.70 0.82
N THR A 102 1.55 -8.22 0.88
CA THR A 102 2.22 -8.52 2.16
C THR A 102 2.42 -7.24 2.96
N MET A 103 2.91 -6.19 2.33
CA MET A 103 3.09 -4.88 2.95
C MET A 103 1.76 -4.27 3.41
N LEU A 104 0.72 -4.25 2.57
CA LEU A 104 -0.59 -3.71 2.91
C LEU A 104 -1.28 -4.51 4.02
N GLY A 105 -1.24 -5.85 3.95
CA GLY A 105 -1.79 -6.72 4.96
C GLY A 105 -1.13 -6.50 6.32
N SER A 106 0.19 -6.44 6.36
CA SER A 106 0.97 -6.12 7.57
C SER A 106 0.64 -4.73 8.11
N SER A 107 0.57 -3.71 7.25
CA SER A 107 0.18 -2.35 7.63
C SER A 107 -1.23 -2.31 8.26
N MET A 108 -2.19 -3.01 7.66
CA MET A 108 -3.55 -3.13 8.20
C MET A 108 -3.57 -3.83 9.55
N LEU A 109 -2.76 -4.89 9.76
CA LEU A 109 -2.68 -5.60 11.04
C LEU A 109 -2.06 -4.73 12.12
N ILE A 110 -0.94 -4.06 11.84
CA ILE A 110 -0.30 -3.14 12.77
C ILE A 110 -1.31 -2.06 13.23
N MET A 111 -2.03 -1.47 12.27
CA MET A 111 -3.01 -0.43 12.59
C MET A 111 -4.25 -0.97 13.30
N ALA A 112 -4.70 -2.18 12.99
CA ALA A 112 -5.82 -2.81 13.70
C ALA A 112 -5.46 -3.09 15.17
N ILE A 113 -4.24 -3.58 15.42
CA ILE A 113 -3.71 -3.81 16.79
C ILE A 113 -3.58 -2.47 17.53
N TYR A 114 -3.00 -1.46 16.88
CA TYR A 114 -2.86 -0.12 17.46
C TYR A 114 -4.21 0.47 17.89
N GLU A 115 -5.23 0.43 17.03
CA GLU A 115 -6.56 0.92 17.37
C GLU A 115 -7.20 0.11 18.51
N SER A 116 -7.06 -1.21 18.51
CA SER A 116 -7.58 -2.07 19.58
C SER A 116 -6.92 -1.78 20.93
N ILE A 117 -5.60 -1.54 20.95
CA ILE A 117 -4.89 -1.14 22.17
C ILE A 117 -5.35 0.24 22.64
N LYS A 118 -5.51 1.20 21.72
CA LYS A 118 -6.00 2.55 22.05
C LYS A 118 -7.41 2.49 22.67
N GLU A 119 -8.31 1.72 22.09
CA GLU A 119 -9.67 1.52 22.61
C GLU A 119 -9.65 0.86 24.00
N TRP A 120 -8.79 -0.15 24.19
CA TRP A 120 -8.65 -0.84 25.48
C TRP A 120 -8.15 0.10 26.59
N ILE A 121 -7.11 0.91 26.30
CA ILE A 121 -6.60 1.92 27.24
C ILE A 121 -7.66 2.94 27.58
N HIS A 122 -8.40 3.44 26.57
CA HIS A 122 -9.45 4.43 26.76
C HIS A 122 -10.60 3.88 27.64
N CYS A 123 -11.04 2.66 27.38
CA CYS A 123 -12.06 1.99 28.21
C CYS A 123 -11.61 1.77 29.65
N ARG A 124 -10.32 1.51 29.88
CA ARG A 124 -9.75 1.34 31.22
C ARG A 124 -9.71 2.66 31.98
N ASN A 125 -9.22 3.72 31.35
CA ASN A 125 -9.08 5.04 32.00
C ASN A 125 -10.43 5.70 32.27
N ASN A 126 -11.45 5.52 31.42
CA ASN A 126 -12.81 6.06 31.63
C ASN A 126 -13.58 5.35 32.75
N LYS A 127 -13.14 4.19 33.23
CA LYS A 127 -13.70 3.58 34.44
C LYS A 127 -13.21 4.25 35.72
N GLU A 128 -12.12 5.01 35.66
CA GLU A 128 -11.51 5.69 36.80
C GLU A 128 -11.83 7.20 36.85
N SER A 129 -12.35 7.80 35.76
CA SER A 129 -12.68 9.23 35.73
C SER A 129 -14.16 9.49 35.42
N VAL A 130 -14.91 9.88 36.45
CA VAL A 130 -16.31 10.37 36.35
C VAL A 130 -16.38 11.81 35.80
N ASN A 131 -15.30 12.42 35.42
CA ASN A 131 -15.29 13.76 34.86
C ASN A 131 -14.76 13.71 33.41
N GLY A 132 -15.76 13.69 32.51
CA GLY A 132 -15.51 13.75 31.07
C GLY A 132 -14.90 15.10 30.65
N MET A 133 -13.60 15.14 30.47
CA MET A 133 -12.99 15.97 29.47
C MET A 133 -12.60 15.02 28.34
N GLU A 134 -13.36 15.06 27.26
CA GLU A 134 -12.94 14.56 25.96
C GLU A 134 -11.59 15.21 25.66
N GLN A 135 -10.51 14.47 25.92
CA GLN A 135 -9.18 14.90 25.53
C GLN A 135 -9.22 14.89 24.00
N SER A 136 -9.63 16.02 23.44
CA SER A 136 -9.56 16.27 22.02
C SER A 136 -8.15 15.90 21.60
N ASP A 137 -8.03 14.93 20.69
CA ASP A 137 -6.77 14.55 20.07
C ASP A 137 -6.21 15.83 19.42
N ILE A 138 -5.40 16.60 20.19
CA ILE A 138 -4.80 17.89 19.80
C ILE A 138 -3.96 17.73 18.53
N TRP A 139 -3.56 16.50 18.22
CA TRP A 139 -2.69 16.12 17.10
C TRP A 139 -3.43 15.63 15.83
N SER A 140 -4.76 15.60 15.77
CA SER A 140 -5.49 15.18 14.58
C SER A 140 -5.58 16.31 13.55
N GLY A 141 -4.50 16.60 12.87
CA GLY A 141 -4.43 17.66 11.88
C GLY A 141 -3.58 17.31 10.66
N ALA A 142 -3.38 18.27 9.79
CA ALA A 142 -2.56 18.12 8.59
C ALA A 142 -1.08 17.76 8.88
N TRP A 143 -0.58 18.04 10.10
CA TRP A 143 0.79 17.75 10.52
C TRP A 143 1.12 16.25 10.51
N GLU A 144 0.19 15.40 10.91
CA GLU A 144 0.40 13.94 10.89
C GLU A 144 0.62 13.44 9.47
N ILE A 145 -0.13 14.00 8.50
CA ILE A 145 0.05 13.69 7.09
C ILE A 145 1.41 14.17 6.62
N VAL A 146 1.79 15.41 6.96
CA VAL A 146 3.10 15.98 6.58
C VAL A 146 4.24 15.16 7.16
N ILE A 147 4.18 14.80 8.44
CA ILE A 147 5.20 13.95 9.09
C ILE A 147 5.31 12.60 8.36
N CYS A 148 4.19 11.95 8.07
CA CYS A 148 4.19 10.67 7.35
C CYS A 148 4.81 10.81 5.95
N LEU A 149 4.50 11.87 5.20
CA LEU A 149 5.07 12.12 3.89
C LEU A 149 6.57 12.45 3.96
N VAL A 150 7.01 13.20 4.96
CA VAL A 150 8.43 13.48 5.20
C VAL A 150 9.17 12.19 5.53
N LEU A 151 8.63 11.34 6.45
CA LEU A 151 9.22 10.06 6.77
C LEU A 151 9.27 9.14 5.54
N PHE A 152 8.19 9.08 4.75
CA PHE A 152 8.16 8.33 3.51
C PHE A 152 9.28 8.76 2.55
N THR A 153 9.47 10.07 2.35
CA THR A 153 10.47 10.58 1.40
C THR A 153 11.89 10.38 1.90
N ILE A 154 12.16 10.58 3.20
CA ILE A 154 13.48 10.39 3.80
C ILE A 154 13.90 8.91 3.80
N THR A 155 12.96 7.99 4.07
CA THR A 155 13.23 6.55 4.12
C THR A 155 13.15 5.86 2.77
N ARG A 156 12.88 6.60 1.68
CA ARG A 156 12.67 6.06 0.34
C ARG A 156 13.85 5.25 -0.20
N ARG A 157 15.06 5.53 0.26
CA ARG A 157 16.30 4.88 -0.14
C ARG A 157 16.91 4.01 0.96
N ILE A 158 16.09 3.53 1.87
CA ILE A 158 16.54 2.68 2.97
C ILE A 158 17.15 1.37 2.46
N ASP A 159 16.65 0.83 1.36
CA ASP A 159 17.17 -0.33 0.64
C ASP A 159 18.59 -0.14 0.09
N TYR A 160 19.01 1.10 -0.14
CA TYR A 160 20.38 1.46 -0.56
C TYR A 160 21.31 1.86 0.61
N GLY A 161 20.92 1.62 1.85
CA GLY A 161 21.76 1.94 3.02
C GLY A 161 21.81 3.41 3.42
N VAL A 162 20.88 4.22 2.90
CA VAL A 162 20.90 5.66 3.16
C VAL A 162 19.52 6.21 3.49
N LEU A 163 19.49 7.15 4.45
CA LEU A 163 18.36 8.04 4.64
C LEU A 163 18.67 9.34 3.90
N GLY A 164 17.68 9.86 3.16
CA GLY A 164 17.93 11.09 2.41
C GLY A 164 16.73 11.53 1.57
N PHE A 165 16.88 12.71 0.96
CA PHE A 165 15.84 13.36 0.16
C PHE A 165 16.44 13.97 -1.11
N ALA A 166 15.78 13.86 -2.25
CA ALA A 166 16.13 14.52 -3.53
C ALA A 166 17.60 14.36 -3.95
N GLY A 167 18.19 13.16 -3.71
CA GLY A 167 19.60 12.90 -4.03
C GLY A 167 20.60 13.24 -2.93
N MET A 168 20.20 13.99 -1.90
CA MET A 168 21.04 14.26 -0.73
C MET A 168 21.02 13.05 0.22
N LYS A 169 22.21 12.60 0.62
CA LYS A 169 22.40 11.56 1.64
C LYS A 169 22.52 12.27 3.00
N LEU A 170 21.51 12.11 3.87
CA LEU A 170 21.52 12.70 5.21
C LEU A 170 22.30 11.83 6.20
N VAL A 171 22.03 10.51 6.19
CA VAL A 171 22.63 9.56 7.11
C VAL A 171 22.92 8.25 6.37
N LYS A 172 24.12 7.69 6.53
CA LYS A 172 24.41 6.30 6.14
C LYS A 172 24.00 5.38 7.29
N LEU A 173 23.25 4.34 6.97
CA LEU A 173 22.82 3.35 7.95
C LEU A 173 23.92 2.31 8.19
N PRO A 174 23.98 1.71 9.41
CA PRO A 174 24.94 0.65 9.71
C PRO A 174 24.74 -0.59 8.83
N ASP A 175 25.84 -1.16 8.35
CA ASP A 175 25.82 -2.33 7.48
C ASP A 175 25.24 -3.57 8.20
N SER A 176 25.27 -3.62 9.53
CA SER A 176 24.67 -4.69 10.35
C SER A 176 23.16 -4.82 10.20
N LEU A 177 22.45 -3.77 9.79
CA LEU A 177 21.01 -3.85 9.51
C LEU A 177 20.70 -4.66 8.24
N TYR A 178 21.67 -4.75 7.33
CA TYR A 178 21.54 -5.43 6.02
C TYR A 178 21.99 -6.90 6.09
N THR A 179 22.17 -7.45 7.29
CA THR A 179 22.49 -8.86 7.55
C THR A 179 21.40 -9.56 8.37
N LEU A 180 20.23 -8.94 8.54
CA LEU A 180 19.12 -9.45 9.35
C LEU A 180 18.26 -10.49 8.63
N GLY A 181 18.66 -10.95 7.45
CA GLY A 181 17.92 -11.93 6.67
C GLY A 181 16.53 -11.43 6.25
N ASP A 182 15.56 -12.33 6.24
CA ASP A 182 14.19 -12.03 5.80
C ASP A 182 13.49 -10.97 6.63
N VAL A 183 13.83 -10.82 7.90
CA VAL A 183 13.27 -9.75 8.75
C VAL A 183 13.77 -8.38 8.27
N GLY A 184 15.06 -8.27 7.98
CA GLY A 184 15.64 -7.07 7.38
C GLY A 184 15.02 -6.76 6.03
N ASN A 185 14.94 -7.75 5.15
CA ASN A 185 14.34 -7.64 3.83
C ASN A 185 12.87 -7.18 3.90
N PHE A 186 12.08 -7.71 4.83
CA PHE A 186 10.70 -7.29 5.05
C PHE A 186 10.59 -5.83 5.53
N LEU A 187 11.47 -5.39 6.42
CA LEU A 187 11.47 -4.04 6.96
C LEU A 187 11.99 -2.99 5.97
N GLY A 188 12.84 -3.38 5.02
CA GLY A 188 13.45 -2.48 4.02
C GLY A 188 14.98 -2.47 4.04
N PHE A 189 15.61 -3.24 4.93
CA PHE A 189 17.07 -3.41 5.00
C PHE A 189 17.47 -4.62 4.14
N THR A 190 17.49 -4.43 2.84
CA THR A 190 17.68 -5.52 1.87
C THR A 190 19.11 -6.03 1.81
N GLU A 191 19.29 -7.34 1.95
CA GLU A 191 20.56 -8.00 1.70
C GLU A 191 20.94 -7.92 0.22
N MET A 192 22.24 -7.93 -0.08
CA MET A 192 22.74 -7.87 -1.47
C MET A 192 22.26 -9.06 -2.34
N SER A 193 22.00 -10.21 -1.73
CA SER A 193 21.49 -11.42 -2.40
C SER A 193 19.97 -11.43 -2.57
N PHE A 194 19.26 -10.47 -1.97
CA PHE A 194 17.80 -10.43 -2.01
C PHE A 194 17.30 -10.01 -3.38
N TYR A 195 16.34 -10.77 -3.94
CA TYR A 195 15.69 -10.48 -5.20
C TYR A 195 14.18 -10.74 -5.11
N SER A 196 13.40 -9.83 -5.64
CA SER A 196 11.95 -9.93 -5.81
C SER A 196 11.50 -9.05 -6.97
N THR A 197 10.59 -9.54 -7.82
CA THR A 197 10.07 -8.78 -8.97
C THR A 197 9.04 -7.72 -8.58
N ASP A 198 8.33 -7.91 -7.44
CA ASP A 198 7.34 -6.96 -6.90
C ASP A 198 7.66 -6.75 -5.42
N TYR A 199 8.70 -5.96 -5.14
CA TYR A 199 9.17 -5.71 -3.78
C TYR A 199 8.60 -4.44 -3.19
N PHE A 200 7.94 -4.60 -2.03
CA PHE A 200 7.41 -3.51 -1.22
C PHE A 200 7.78 -3.73 0.24
N ALA A 201 8.88 -3.16 0.67
CA ALA A 201 9.27 -3.16 2.08
C ALA A 201 8.20 -2.52 2.97
N LEU A 202 8.15 -2.92 4.25
CA LEU A 202 7.26 -2.23 5.19
C LEU A 202 7.63 -0.75 5.29
N ILE A 203 8.89 -0.43 5.47
CA ILE A 203 9.42 0.94 5.38
C ILE A 203 10.01 1.12 3.97
N PRO A 204 9.64 2.15 3.23
CA PRO A 204 8.91 3.39 3.58
C PRO A 204 7.38 3.34 3.42
N TRP A 205 6.83 2.30 2.81
CA TRP A 205 5.46 2.27 2.32
C TRP A 205 4.40 2.34 3.41
N PHE A 206 4.72 1.88 4.62
CA PHE A 206 3.85 2.04 5.79
C PHE A 206 3.57 3.51 6.12
N PHE A 207 4.54 4.40 5.94
CA PHE A 207 4.31 5.84 6.16
C PHE A 207 3.33 6.42 5.14
N LEU A 208 3.38 5.95 3.89
CA LEU A 208 2.41 6.36 2.88
C LEU A 208 0.99 5.84 3.20
N PHE A 209 0.88 4.61 3.69
CA PHE A 209 -0.37 4.05 4.19
C PHE A 209 -0.92 4.87 5.37
N LEU A 210 -0.07 5.25 6.32
CA LEU A 210 -0.42 6.12 7.45
C LEU A 210 -0.88 7.51 6.99
N ALA A 211 -0.23 8.10 5.99
CA ALA A 211 -0.67 9.37 5.41
C ALA A 211 -2.12 9.26 4.89
N GLY A 212 -2.48 8.17 4.22
CA GLY A 212 -3.87 7.88 3.83
C GLY A 212 -4.82 7.73 5.02
N TYR A 213 -4.39 7.04 6.07
CA TYR A 213 -5.17 6.89 7.30
C TYR A 213 -5.45 8.23 8.00
N PHE A 214 -4.44 9.09 8.15
CA PHE A 214 -4.61 10.42 8.73
C PHE A 214 -5.39 11.36 7.83
N LEU A 215 -5.27 11.20 6.52
CA LEU A 215 -6.10 11.95 5.56
C LEU A 215 -7.60 11.65 5.78
N HIS A 216 -7.97 10.39 6.00
CA HIS A 216 -9.35 10.04 6.36
C HIS A 216 -9.79 10.74 7.67
N LYS A 217 -8.95 10.73 8.71
CA LYS A 217 -9.25 11.42 9.97
C LYS A 217 -9.46 12.91 9.79
N LEU A 218 -8.60 13.55 8.95
CA LEU A 218 -8.74 14.96 8.60
C LEU A 218 -10.07 15.23 7.89
N PHE A 219 -10.47 14.37 6.95
CA PHE A 219 -11.75 14.48 6.25
C PHE A 219 -12.94 14.39 7.19
N VAL A 220 -12.90 13.47 8.18
CA VAL A 220 -13.93 13.36 9.21
C VAL A 220 -13.97 14.63 10.08
N LYS A 221 -12.83 15.10 10.57
CA LYS A 221 -12.73 16.28 11.43
C LYS A 221 -13.21 17.58 10.75
N LYS A 222 -12.94 17.71 9.44
CA LYS A 222 -13.34 18.88 8.62
C LYS A 222 -14.75 18.73 8.02
N GLU A 223 -15.46 17.65 8.32
CA GLU A 223 -16.78 17.33 7.75
C GLU A 223 -16.79 17.20 6.23
N TRP A 224 -15.59 16.99 5.63
CA TRP A 224 -15.42 16.85 4.17
C TRP A 224 -15.95 15.53 3.63
N MET A 225 -16.33 14.59 4.49
CA MET A 225 -16.92 13.31 4.07
C MET A 225 -18.22 13.51 3.29
N ASP A 226 -19.00 14.54 3.61
CA ASP A 226 -20.22 14.88 2.88
C ASP A 226 -19.92 15.48 1.51
N MET A 227 -18.85 16.26 1.38
CA MET A 227 -18.36 16.75 0.08
C MET A 227 -17.91 15.56 -0.79
N LEU A 228 -17.15 14.60 -0.22
CA LEU A 228 -16.71 13.40 -0.93
C LEU A 228 -17.89 12.58 -1.48
N ALA A 229 -19.01 12.55 -0.74
CA ALA A 229 -20.21 11.86 -1.18
C ALA A 229 -20.95 12.56 -2.33
N LYS A 230 -20.73 13.88 -2.50
CA LYS A 230 -21.34 14.71 -3.57
C LYS A 230 -20.47 14.77 -4.83
N VAL A 231 -19.23 14.24 -4.80
CA VAL A 231 -18.36 14.23 -5.98
C VAL A 231 -19.05 13.48 -7.12
N PRO A 232 -19.11 14.07 -8.33
CA PRO A 232 -19.69 13.40 -9.50
C PRO A 232 -18.99 12.05 -9.76
N SER A 233 -19.77 11.09 -10.26
CA SER A 233 -19.20 9.78 -10.65
C SER A 233 -18.24 9.94 -11.82
N LEU A 234 -17.05 9.36 -11.71
CA LEU A 234 -16.07 9.24 -12.80
C LEU A 234 -16.50 8.20 -13.85
N GLY A 235 -17.47 7.33 -13.48
CA GLY A 235 -18.02 6.29 -14.34
C GLY A 235 -18.43 5.04 -13.57
N ARG A 236 -19.69 4.65 -13.70
CA ARG A 236 -20.24 3.48 -12.97
C ARG A 236 -19.52 2.17 -13.24
N TRP A 237 -18.84 2.07 -14.38
CA TRP A 237 -18.07 0.89 -14.81
C TRP A 237 -16.90 0.56 -13.89
N TRP A 238 -16.30 1.57 -13.24
CA TRP A 238 -15.16 1.42 -12.36
C TRP A 238 -15.50 0.84 -10.98
N ARG A 239 -16.76 0.97 -10.54
CA ARG A 239 -17.21 0.53 -9.19
C ARG A 239 -17.06 -0.98 -8.96
N PRO A 240 -17.45 -1.86 -9.88
CA PRO A 240 -17.22 -3.30 -9.72
C PRO A 240 -15.74 -3.65 -9.57
N LEU A 241 -14.86 -3.03 -10.39
CA LEU A 241 -13.42 -3.25 -10.32
C LEU A 241 -12.87 -2.86 -8.94
N GLY A 242 -13.22 -1.68 -8.42
CA GLY A 242 -12.81 -1.25 -7.10
C GLY A 242 -13.39 -2.12 -5.98
N LYS A 243 -14.62 -2.62 -6.13
CA LYS A 243 -15.27 -3.51 -5.16
C LYS A 243 -14.55 -4.87 -5.05
N TYR A 244 -14.15 -5.44 -6.16
CA TYR A 244 -13.49 -6.75 -6.23
C TYR A 244 -11.97 -6.64 -6.40
N SER A 245 -11.39 -5.50 -6.02
CA SER A 245 -9.98 -5.17 -6.26
C SER A 245 -8.99 -6.24 -5.79
N LEU A 246 -9.21 -6.87 -4.64
CA LEU A 246 -8.31 -7.93 -4.14
C LEU A 246 -8.33 -9.17 -5.05
N LEU A 247 -9.52 -9.61 -5.46
CA LEU A 247 -9.66 -10.77 -6.35
C LEU A 247 -9.01 -10.49 -7.71
N ILE A 248 -9.29 -9.32 -8.28
CA ILE A 248 -8.71 -8.90 -9.57
C ILE A 248 -7.19 -8.77 -9.43
N TYR A 249 -6.71 -8.22 -8.30
CA TYR A 249 -5.27 -8.12 -8.03
C TYR A 249 -4.60 -9.51 -8.01
N ILE A 250 -5.21 -10.53 -7.40
CA ILE A 250 -4.65 -11.88 -7.35
C ILE A 250 -4.63 -12.53 -8.74
N LEU A 251 -5.67 -12.31 -9.55
CA LEU A 251 -5.87 -12.99 -10.81
C LEU A 251 -5.25 -12.29 -12.02
N HIS A 252 -4.91 -10.98 -11.92
CA HIS A 252 -4.50 -10.22 -13.11
C HIS A 252 -3.27 -10.79 -13.79
N GLN A 253 -2.22 -11.13 -13.03
CA GLN A 253 -0.97 -11.60 -13.61
C GLN A 253 -1.09 -12.97 -14.32
N PRO A 254 -1.68 -14.01 -13.70
CA PRO A 254 -1.94 -15.28 -14.40
C PRO A 254 -2.81 -15.10 -15.66
N VAL A 255 -3.82 -14.20 -15.60
CA VAL A 255 -4.70 -13.96 -16.75
C VAL A 255 -3.97 -13.23 -17.87
N ILE A 256 -3.21 -12.18 -17.56
CA ILE A 256 -2.40 -11.43 -18.54
C ILE A 256 -1.42 -12.39 -19.22
N TYR A 257 -0.62 -13.12 -18.42
CA TYR A 257 0.35 -14.06 -18.94
C TYR A 257 -0.29 -15.12 -19.85
N GLY A 258 -1.41 -15.71 -19.41
CA GLY A 258 -2.14 -16.71 -20.20
C GLY A 258 -2.67 -16.15 -21.53
N ILE A 259 -3.23 -14.93 -21.54
CA ILE A 259 -3.68 -14.27 -22.77
C ILE A 259 -2.50 -14.00 -23.71
N LEU A 260 -1.41 -13.44 -23.19
CA LEU A 260 -0.24 -13.12 -24.01
C LEU A 260 0.42 -14.38 -24.57
N TYR A 261 0.47 -15.46 -23.79
CA TYR A 261 0.99 -16.76 -24.25
C TYR A 261 0.18 -17.38 -25.39
N LEU A 262 -1.16 -17.17 -25.40
CA LEU A 262 -2.03 -17.65 -26.46
C LEU A 262 -1.96 -16.78 -27.73
N LEU A 263 -1.49 -15.54 -27.62
CA LEU A 263 -1.38 -14.57 -28.72
C LEU A 263 0.03 -14.48 -29.32
N ALA A 264 1.03 -15.02 -28.64
CA ALA A 264 2.44 -15.03 -29.08
C ALA A 264 2.74 -16.24 -29.96
#